data_b60ceeaba94f8544dd160e405eafac3c
#
_entry.id   b60ceeaba94f8544dd160e405eafac3c
#
_cell.length_a   1.000
_cell.length_b   1.000
_cell.length_c   1.000
_cell.angle_alpha   90.00
_cell.angle_beta   90.00
_cell.angle_gamma   90.00
#
_symmetry.space_group_name_H-M   'P 1'
#
loop_
_entity.id
_entity.type
_entity.pdbx_description
1 polymer ?
#
loop_
_entity_poly.entity_id
_entity_poly.type
_entity_poly.pdbx_seq_one_letter_code
_entity_poly.pdbx_strand_id
1 'polypeptide(L)'
;MIPLILIPGHLCDHRLYAGLSPTLARRFDLRLAPPPEQDDIAAMAEAALGLAAGPAAFAGLSMGGMVAMAAIAQAPDRVLGAALFATDPTPARPREIAWRAGLRARVEEEGLATFVDAFLPNCLARDAGDRSAAFPTQARAMMLDAPAARFFAQARALDARRDMLGAVAAFPGPVEIVVGAGDRVCPPLLHRRLAEAAPAAALAELPGVGHLLTMEAPQAATAALERLAARIDPLSAPGRPVRR
;
A
#
# COMPACT_ATOMS: atom_id res chain seq x y z
N MET A 1 -7.45 21.56 2.44
CA MET A 1 -6.53 20.46 1.98
C MET A 1 -7.26 19.14 2.14
N ILE A 2 -7.06 18.21 1.22
CA ILE A 2 -7.67 16.87 1.25
C ILE A 2 -6.95 16.04 2.30
N PRO A 3 -7.63 15.43 3.30
CA PRO A 3 -6.98 14.46 4.17
C PRO A 3 -6.48 13.27 3.34
N LEU A 4 -5.20 12.89 3.49
CA LEU A 4 -4.63 11.69 2.87
C LEU A 4 -4.12 10.76 3.96
N ILE A 5 -4.74 9.60 4.07
CA ILE A 5 -4.37 8.55 5.00
C ILE A 5 -3.35 7.64 4.34
N LEU A 6 -2.11 7.63 4.84
CA LEU A 6 -1.02 6.78 4.39
C LEU A 6 -0.95 5.52 5.26
N ILE A 7 -1.23 4.35 4.68
CA ILE A 7 -1.38 3.09 5.40
C ILE A 7 -0.18 2.19 5.11
N PRO A 8 0.63 1.82 6.12
CA PRO A 8 1.80 1.00 5.93
C PRO A 8 1.44 -0.47 5.59
N GLY A 9 2.40 -1.15 4.95
CA GLY A 9 2.34 -2.58 4.65
C GLY A 9 2.64 -3.47 5.85
N HIS A 10 2.70 -4.78 5.59
CA HIS A 10 3.05 -5.80 6.58
C HIS A 10 4.41 -5.52 7.22
N LEU A 11 4.47 -5.45 8.54
CA LEU A 11 5.64 -5.10 9.35
C LEU A 11 6.30 -3.73 9.02
N CYS A 12 5.59 -2.88 8.28
CA CYS A 12 6.07 -1.54 7.95
C CYS A 12 5.48 -0.48 8.89
N ASP A 13 6.12 0.69 8.92
CA ASP A 13 5.66 1.87 9.65
C ASP A 13 5.81 3.15 8.78
N HIS A 14 5.83 4.32 9.42
CA HIS A 14 5.95 5.63 8.75
C HIS A 14 7.21 5.76 7.87
N ARG A 15 8.28 5.01 8.15
CA ARG A 15 9.53 5.01 7.35
C ARG A 15 9.30 4.59 5.90
N LEU A 16 8.23 3.81 5.66
CA LEU A 16 7.81 3.42 4.32
C LEU A 16 7.54 4.62 3.39
N TYR A 17 7.13 5.75 3.97
CA TYR A 17 6.74 6.97 3.27
C TYR A 17 7.71 8.14 3.46
N ALA A 18 8.84 7.92 4.13
CA ALA A 18 9.80 8.98 4.44
C ALA A 18 10.42 9.66 3.21
N GLY A 19 10.49 8.96 2.08
CA GLY A 19 11.02 9.47 0.81
C GLY A 19 10.03 10.28 -0.03
N LEU A 20 8.75 10.38 0.38
CA LEU A 20 7.77 11.18 -0.36
C LEU A 20 8.12 12.67 -0.33
N SER A 21 7.84 13.36 -1.45
CA SER A 21 8.14 14.79 -1.55
C SER A 21 7.31 15.61 -0.55
N PRO A 22 7.93 16.56 0.16
CA PRO A 22 7.21 17.50 1.01
C PRO A 22 6.25 18.42 0.24
N THR A 23 6.33 18.49 -1.09
CA THR A 23 5.38 19.21 -1.92
C THR A 23 3.95 18.69 -1.81
N LEU A 24 3.77 17.43 -1.46
CA LEU A 24 2.45 16.82 -1.22
C LEU A 24 1.67 17.55 -0.12
N ALA A 25 2.34 18.13 0.87
CA ALA A 25 1.70 18.92 1.92
C ALA A 25 0.99 20.21 1.42
N ARG A 26 1.21 20.59 0.15
CA ARG A 26 0.46 21.68 -0.50
C ARG A 26 -0.92 21.24 -1.00
N ARG A 27 -1.12 19.94 -1.18
CA ARG A 27 -2.34 19.31 -1.71
C ARG A 27 -3.11 18.56 -0.64
N PHE A 28 -2.38 17.89 0.23
CA PHE A 28 -2.91 16.96 1.21
C PHE A 28 -2.57 17.38 2.65
N ASP A 29 -3.52 17.15 3.55
CA ASP A 29 -3.27 17.00 4.98
C ASP A 29 -2.81 15.54 5.18
N LEU A 30 -1.49 15.33 5.26
CA LEU A 30 -0.88 14.00 5.33
C LEU A 30 -1.04 13.40 6.72
N ARG A 31 -1.70 12.27 6.81
CA ARG A 31 -1.92 11.51 8.04
C ARG A 31 -1.34 10.12 7.92
N LEU A 32 -0.30 9.86 8.68
CA LEU A 32 0.29 8.52 8.76
C LEU A 32 -0.59 7.66 9.67
N ALA A 33 -1.18 6.60 9.11
CA ALA A 33 -1.85 5.61 9.94
C ALA A 33 -0.83 4.90 10.81
N PRO A 34 -1.14 4.64 12.10
CA PRO A 34 -0.31 3.76 12.91
C PRO A 34 -0.23 2.38 12.23
N PRO A 35 0.88 1.63 12.42
CA PRO A 35 0.97 0.28 11.87
C PRO A 35 -0.22 -0.57 12.36
N PRO A 36 -0.99 -1.20 11.44
CA PRO A 36 -2.17 -1.96 11.83
C PRO A 36 -1.81 -3.14 12.75
N GLU A 37 -2.58 -3.31 13.83
CA GLU A 37 -2.36 -4.36 14.84
C GLU A 37 -3.52 -5.37 14.91
N GLN A 38 -4.62 -5.08 14.18
CA GLN A 38 -5.78 -5.97 14.08
C GLN A 38 -5.42 -7.21 13.26
N ASP A 39 -6.14 -8.29 13.46
CA ASP A 39 -6.00 -9.56 12.74
C ASP A 39 -7.06 -9.77 11.64
N ASP A 40 -7.67 -8.67 11.22
CA ASP A 40 -8.66 -8.63 10.14
C ASP A 40 -8.50 -7.35 9.31
N ILE A 41 -8.47 -7.47 7.98
CA ILE A 41 -8.32 -6.34 7.05
C ILE A 41 -9.49 -5.36 7.15
N ALA A 42 -10.70 -5.85 7.43
CA ALA A 42 -11.87 -4.98 7.56
C ALA A 42 -11.80 -4.13 8.83
N ALA A 43 -11.34 -4.69 9.95
CA ALA A 43 -11.11 -3.94 11.18
C ALA A 43 -9.98 -2.91 11.03
N MET A 44 -8.92 -3.23 10.28
CA MET A 44 -7.86 -2.27 9.92
C MET A 44 -8.43 -1.10 9.09
N ALA A 45 -9.35 -1.39 8.16
CA ALA A 45 -9.99 -0.37 7.33
C ALA A 45 -10.90 0.55 8.14
N GLU A 46 -11.67 0.01 9.09
CA GLU A 46 -12.47 0.80 10.04
C GLU A 46 -11.59 1.78 10.84
N ALA A 47 -10.47 1.28 11.38
CA ALA A 47 -9.50 2.11 12.08
C ALA A 47 -8.92 3.22 11.19
N ALA A 48 -8.59 2.91 9.93
CA ALA A 48 -8.08 3.88 8.97
C ALA A 48 -9.13 4.95 8.61
N LEU A 49 -10.40 4.56 8.42
CA LEU A 49 -11.54 5.46 8.21
C LEU A 49 -11.74 6.40 9.41
N GLY A 50 -11.47 5.94 10.62
CA GLY A 50 -11.54 6.73 11.86
C GLY A 50 -10.51 7.86 11.95
N LEU A 51 -9.45 7.85 11.14
CA LEU A 51 -8.41 8.89 11.16
C LEU A 51 -8.85 10.21 10.51
N ALA A 52 -10.01 10.23 9.84
CA ALA A 52 -10.58 11.45 9.29
C ALA A 52 -12.07 11.59 9.71
N ALA A 53 -12.48 12.77 10.16
CA ALA A 53 -13.86 13.03 10.54
C ALA A 53 -14.83 13.04 9.34
N GLY A 54 -14.33 13.31 8.13
CA GLY A 54 -15.09 13.35 6.87
C GLY A 54 -14.43 12.50 5.78
N PRO A 55 -14.83 12.69 4.51
CA PRO A 55 -14.22 12.01 3.38
C PRO A 55 -12.71 12.31 3.27
N ALA A 56 -11.93 11.29 2.91
CA ALA A 56 -10.48 11.35 2.79
C ALA A 56 -9.98 10.57 1.56
N ALA A 57 -8.78 10.87 1.08
CA ALA A 57 -8.04 10.01 0.17
C ALA A 57 -7.26 8.97 0.98
N PHE A 58 -7.05 7.80 0.40
CA PHE A 58 -6.31 6.70 1.02
C PHE A 58 -5.16 6.26 0.13
N ALA A 59 -4.00 6.04 0.71
CA ALA A 59 -2.88 5.45 -0.01
C ALA A 59 -2.25 4.34 0.84
N GLY A 60 -2.00 3.19 0.22
CA GLY A 60 -1.44 2.06 0.94
C GLY A 60 -0.53 1.19 0.09
N LEU A 61 0.53 0.67 0.71
CA LEU A 61 1.42 -0.28 0.10
C LEU A 61 1.12 -1.70 0.60
N SER A 62 1.02 -2.66 -0.33
CA SER A 62 0.86 -4.09 -0.01
C SER A 62 -0.40 -4.32 0.84
N MET A 63 -0.27 -4.81 2.06
CA MET A 63 -1.37 -4.93 3.02
C MET A 63 -2.10 -3.60 3.23
N GLY A 64 -1.38 -2.47 3.29
CA GLY A 64 -2.00 -1.14 3.38
C GLY A 64 -2.90 -0.80 2.18
N GLY A 65 -2.56 -1.29 0.99
CA GLY A 65 -3.42 -1.21 -0.19
C GLY A 65 -4.68 -2.06 -0.07
N MET A 66 -4.57 -3.26 0.53
CA MET A 66 -5.74 -4.10 0.86
C MET A 66 -6.67 -3.40 1.85
N VAL A 67 -6.10 -2.73 2.86
CA VAL A 67 -6.86 -1.91 3.82
C VAL A 67 -7.56 -0.74 3.11
N ALA A 68 -6.89 -0.05 2.19
CA ALA A 68 -7.50 1.03 1.41
C ALA A 68 -8.66 0.51 0.52
N MET A 69 -8.51 -0.66 -0.11
CA MET A 69 -9.59 -1.30 -0.87
C MET A 69 -10.75 -1.73 0.04
N ALA A 70 -10.47 -2.21 1.25
CA ALA A 70 -11.51 -2.54 2.23
C ALA A 70 -12.24 -1.28 2.73
N ALA A 71 -11.56 -0.14 2.87
CA ALA A 71 -12.21 1.14 3.17
C ALA A 71 -13.18 1.57 2.06
N ILE A 72 -12.82 1.37 0.78
CA ILE A 72 -13.72 1.56 -0.36
C ILE A 72 -14.95 0.66 -0.24
N ALA A 73 -14.75 -0.63 0.09
CA ALA A 73 -15.85 -1.59 0.20
C ALA A 73 -16.82 -1.27 1.35
N GLN A 74 -16.31 -0.76 2.47
CA GLN A 74 -17.12 -0.47 3.66
C GLN A 74 -17.84 0.88 3.59
N ALA A 75 -17.18 1.90 3.06
CA ALA A 75 -17.66 3.28 3.11
C ALA A 75 -17.24 4.06 1.85
N PRO A 76 -17.73 3.70 0.65
CA PRO A 76 -17.31 4.32 -0.60
C PRO A 76 -17.52 5.84 -0.61
N ASP A 77 -18.57 6.34 0.05
CA ASP A 77 -18.86 7.78 0.16
C ASP A 77 -17.86 8.53 1.07
N ARG A 78 -17.08 7.80 1.88
CA ARG A 78 -16.03 8.33 2.73
C ARG A 78 -14.66 8.34 2.04
N VAL A 79 -14.55 7.73 0.84
CA VAL A 79 -13.30 7.64 0.09
C VAL A 79 -13.34 8.60 -1.11
N LEU A 80 -12.50 9.63 -1.10
CA LEU A 80 -12.40 10.59 -2.21
C LEU A 80 -11.61 10.04 -3.40
N GLY A 81 -10.72 9.09 -3.14
CA GLY A 81 -9.88 8.42 -4.11
C GLY A 81 -8.81 7.59 -3.43
N ALA A 82 -8.16 6.71 -4.18
CA ALA A 82 -7.17 5.78 -3.62
C ALA A 82 -5.89 5.71 -4.45
N ALA A 83 -4.74 5.55 -3.77
CA ALA A 83 -3.47 5.14 -4.37
C ALA A 83 -3.09 3.75 -3.84
N LEU A 84 -3.04 2.78 -4.73
CA LEU A 84 -2.82 1.37 -4.44
C LEU A 84 -1.43 0.97 -4.92
N PHE A 85 -0.51 0.82 -3.99
CA PHE A 85 0.89 0.53 -4.25
C PHE A 85 1.20 -0.95 -4.00
N ALA A 86 1.71 -1.67 -5.00
CA ALA A 86 2.23 -3.03 -4.85
C ALA A 86 1.30 -3.97 -4.03
N THR A 87 0.02 -4.06 -4.38
CA THR A 87 -1.03 -4.72 -3.60
C THR A 87 -1.74 -5.85 -4.34
N ASP A 88 -2.53 -6.65 -3.64
CA ASP A 88 -3.30 -7.78 -4.19
C ASP A 88 -4.78 -7.64 -3.83
N PRO A 89 -5.70 -7.48 -4.82
CA PRO A 89 -7.13 -7.37 -4.56
C PRO A 89 -7.80 -8.73 -4.30
N THR A 90 -7.08 -9.86 -4.45
CA THR A 90 -7.66 -11.21 -4.43
C THR A 90 -7.64 -11.82 -3.03
N PRO A 91 -8.53 -12.80 -2.72
CA PRO A 91 -8.46 -13.55 -1.48
C PRO A 91 -7.16 -14.36 -1.39
N ALA A 92 -6.78 -14.74 -0.18
CA ALA A 92 -5.61 -15.56 0.04
C ALA A 92 -5.78 -16.95 -0.60
N ARG A 93 -4.79 -17.36 -1.37
CA ARG A 93 -4.77 -18.68 -2.01
C ARG A 93 -4.32 -19.76 -1.00
N PRO A 94 -4.80 -21.00 -1.09
CA PRO A 94 -4.40 -22.08 -0.15
C PRO A 94 -2.90 -22.22 0.03
N ARG A 95 -2.12 -22.09 -1.07
CA ARG A 95 -0.66 -22.13 -1.02
C ARG A 95 -0.02 -21.01 -0.20
N GLU A 96 -0.62 -19.81 -0.21
CA GLU A 96 -0.14 -18.65 0.56
C GLU A 96 -0.43 -18.83 2.04
N ILE A 97 -1.62 -19.37 2.37
CA ILE A 97 -2.01 -19.68 3.75
C ILE A 97 -1.06 -20.73 4.31
N ALA A 98 -0.80 -21.80 3.57
CA ALA A 98 0.12 -22.88 3.99
C ALA A 98 1.55 -22.35 4.17
N TRP A 99 2.03 -21.51 3.25
CA TRP A 99 3.35 -20.89 3.34
C TRP A 99 3.47 -19.98 4.58
N ARG A 100 2.46 -19.11 4.84
CA ARG A 100 2.45 -18.25 6.04
C ARG A 100 2.31 -19.05 7.33
N ALA A 101 1.58 -20.18 7.32
CA ALA A 101 1.51 -21.07 8.47
C ALA A 101 2.89 -21.64 8.85
N GLY A 102 3.67 -22.10 7.85
CA GLY A 102 5.04 -22.54 8.07
C GLY A 102 5.95 -21.43 8.59
N LEU A 103 5.78 -20.21 8.07
CA LEU A 103 6.55 -19.05 8.57
C LEU A 103 6.18 -18.67 10.00
N ARG A 104 4.89 -18.73 10.37
CA ARG A 104 4.46 -18.47 11.76
C ARG A 104 5.11 -19.44 12.74
N ALA A 105 5.12 -20.74 12.43
CA ALA A 105 5.79 -21.74 13.25
C ALA A 105 7.29 -21.42 13.42
N ARG A 106 7.96 -21.08 12.34
CA ARG A 106 9.38 -20.72 12.40
C ARG A 106 9.65 -19.44 13.19
N VAL A 107 8.80 -18.42 13.06
CA VAL A 107 8.94 -17.18 13.84
C VAL A 107 8.71 -17.43 15.34
N GLU A 108 7.81 -18.34 15.68
CA GLU A 108 7.56 -18.74 17.07
C GLU A 108 8.78 -19.44 17.69
N GLU A 109 9.49 -20.26 16.93
CA GLU A 109 10.67 -21.01 17.37
C GLU A 109 11.97 -20.19 17.31
N GLU A 110 12.17 -19.43 16.22
CA GLU A 110 13.45 -18.83 15.86
C GLU A 110 13.46 -17.28 15.95
N GLY A 111 12.28 -16.66 16.12
CA GLY A 111 12.12 -15.21 16.20
C GLY A 111 11.85 -14.54 14.85
N LEU A 112 11.47 -13.25 14.91
CA LEU A 112 11.00 -12.46 13.76
C LEU A 112 12.08 -12.29 12.67
N ALA A 113 13.36 -12.27 13.05
CA ALA A 113 14.46 -12.13 12.09
C ALA A 113 14.44 -13.21 11.01
N THR A 114 14.07 -14.44 11.35
CA THR A 114 13.92 -15.55 10.42
C THR A 114 12.94 -15.25 9.28
N PHE A 115 11.79 -14.64 9.62
CA PHE A 115 10.84 -14.19 8.60
C PHE A 115 11.42 -13.06 7.76
N VAL A 116 11.96 -12.02 8.40
CA VAL A 116 12.44 -10.83 7.71
C VAL A 116 13.55 -11.19 6.72
N ASP A 117 14.50 -12.02 7.12
CA ASP A 117 15.63 -12.44 6.30
C ASP A 117 15.21 -13.35 5.12
N ALA A 118 14.12 -14.12 5.27
CA ALA A 118 13.54 -14.91 4.19
C ALA A 118 12.63 -14.08 3.25
N PHE A 119 11.94 -13.07 3.77
CA PHE A 119 10.94 -12.29 3.04
C PHE A 119 11.53 -11.11 2.27
N LEU A 120 12.38 -10.32 2.92
CA LEU A 120 12.92 -9.08 2.37
C LEU A 120 13.61 -9.26 1.00
N PRO A 121 14.40 -10.32 0.75
CA PRO A 121 14.98 -10.55 -0.58
C PRO A 121 13.92 -10.67 -1.69
N ASN A 122 12.70 -11.12 -1.37
CA ASN A 122 11.61 -11.20 -2.34
C ASN A 122 10.94 -9.85 -2.60
N CYS A 123 11.11 -8.89 -1.70
CA CYS A 123 10.62 -7.53 -1.88
C CYS A 123 11.50 -6.70 -2.82
N LEU A 124 12.74 -7.12 -3.07
CA LEU A 124 13.70 -6.37 -3.89
C LEU A 124 13.63 -6.80 -5.36
N ALA A 125 13.76 -5.85 -6.28
CA ALA A 125 13.95 -6.17 -7.69
C ALA A 125 15.30 -6.86 -7.90
N ARG A 126 15.37 -7.90 -8.76
CA ARG A 126 16.62 -8.60 -9.07
C ARG A 126 17.61 -7.70 -9.81
N ASP A 127 17.09 -6.80 -10.64
CA ASP A 127 17.85 -5.92 -11.51
C ASP A 127 17.86 -4.46 -10.99
N ALA A 128 17.81 -4.30 -9.66
CA ALA A 128 17.73 -2.96 -9.03
C ALA A 128 18.98 -2.09 -9.30
N GLY A 129 20.08 -2.68 -9.80
CA GLY A 129 21.35 -1.97 -10.00
C GLY A 129 21.85 -1.37 -8.69
N ASP A 130 22.71 -0.35 -8.79
CA ASP A 130 23.28 0.40 -7.65
C ASP A 130 22.28 1.33 -6.93
N ARG A 131 20.96 1.10 -7.09
CA ARG A 131 19.96 1.94 -6.43
C ARG A 131 20.02 1.75 -4.92
N SER A 132 20.81 2.61 -4.30
CA SER A 132 20.87 2.83 -2.85
C SER A 132 21.06 1.55 -2.00
N ALA A 133 22.29 1.21 -1.68
CA ALA A 133 22.65 0.18 -0.70
C ALA A 133 22.03 0.41 0.69
N ALA A 134 21.53 1.60 0.99
CA ALA A 134 20.94 1.96 2.28
C ALA A 134 19.50 1.47 2.45
N PHE A 135 18.72 1.40 1.35
CA PHE A 135 17.30 1.06 1.41
C PHE A 135 17.01 -0.34 1.98
N PRO A 136 17.70 -1.43 1.56
CA PRO A 136 17.44 -2.76 2.16
C PRO A 136 17.73 -2.81 3.65
N THR A 137 18.79 -2.13 4.10
CA THR A 137 19.14 -2.04 5.52
C THR A 137 18.06 -1.30 6.32
N GLN A 138 17.54 -0.19 5.79
CA GLN A 138 16.46 0.57 6.42
C GLN A 138 15.16 -0.24 6.45
N ALA A 139 14.82 -0.94 5.36
CA ALA A 139 13.65 -1.81 5.30
C ALA A 139 13.75 -2.97 6.31
N ARG A 140 14.93 -3.60 6.43
CA ARG A 140 15.18 -4.65 7.42
C ARG A 140 15.01 -4.13 8.83
N ALA A 141 15.62 -3.00 9.17
CA ALA A 141 15.49 -2.38 10.49
C ALA A 141 14.02 -2.05 10.81
N MET A 142 13.29 -1.44 9.88
CA MET A 142 11.86 -1.14 10.02
C MET A 142 11.04 -2.39 10.36
N MET A 143 11.26 -3.50 9.66
CA MET A 143 10.52 -4.74 9.89
C MET A 143 10.88 -5.40 11.23
N LEU A 144 12.15 -5.34 11.64
CA LEU A 144 12.63 -5.93 12.90
C LEU A 144 12.21 -5.13 14.15
N ASP A 145 11.97 -3.82 14.01
CA ASP A 145 11.46 -2.98 15.10
C ASP A 145 9.98 -3.27 15.42
N ALA A 146 9.29 -4.03 14.57
CA ALA A 146 7.90 -4.42 14.83
C ALA A 146 7.84 -5.49 15.93
N PRO A 147 6.91 -5.40 16.88
CA PRO A 147 6.70 -6.48 17.86
C PRO A 147 6.22 -7.76 17.15
N ALA A 148 6.69 -8.92 17.61
CA ALA A 148 6.30 -10.22 17.04
C ALA A 148 4.77 -10.44 17.05
N ALA A 149 4.07 -9.93 18.06
CA ALA A 149 2.61 -9.99 18.12
C ALA A 149 1.94 -9.37 16.89
N ARG A 150 2.49 -8.26 16.34
CA ARG A 150 2.01 -7.62 15.12
C ARG A 150 2.18 -8.53 13.90
N PHE A 151 3.32 -9.24 13.78
CA PHE A 151 3.51 -10.22 12.72
C PHE A 151 2.40 -11.27 12.71
N PHE A 152 2.08 -11.86 13.87
CA PHE A 152 1.06 -12.90 13.97
C PHE A 152 -0.35 -12.36 13.66
N ALA A 153 -0.70 -11.17 14.16
CA ALA A 153 -1.98 -10.54 13.86
C ALA A 153 -2.13 -10.25 12.37
N GLN A 154 -1.15 -9.58 11.77
CA GLN A 154 -1.18 -9.24 10.36
C GLN A 154 -1.13 -10.48 9.44
N ALA A 155 -0.42 -11.55 9.82
CA ALA A 155 -0.42 -12.81 9.09
C ALA A 155 -1.82 -13.45 9.07
N ARG A 156 -2.56 -13.42 10.20
CA ARG A 156 -3.97 -13.87 10.24
C ARG A 156 -4.87 -13.02 9.36
N ALA A 157 -4.73 -11.69 9.44
CA ALA A 157 -5.48 -10.76 8.58
C ALA A 157 -5.26 -11.05 7.08
N LEU A 158 -4.01 -11.29 6.68
CA LEU A 158 -3.66 -11.65 5.31
C LEU A 158 -4.23 -13.00 4.88
N ASP A 159 -4.34 -13.98 5.78
CA ASP A 159 -4.95 -15.29 5.50
C ASP A 159 -6.48 -15.19 5.32
N ALA A 160 -7.13 -14.32 6.08
CA ALA A 160 -8.58 -14.11 6.06
C ALA A 160 -9.06 -13.08 5.03
N ARG A 161 -8.14 -12.42 4.30
CA ARG A 161 -8.50 -11.35 3.37
C ARG A 161 -9.50 -11.79 2.29
N ARG A 162 -10.47 -10.94 2.02
CA ARG A 162 -11.55 -11.18 1.05
C ARG A 162 -11.19 -10.64 -0.32
N ASP A 163 -11.98 -11.00 -1.33
CA ASP A 163 -11.95 -10.40 -2.66
C ASP A 163 -12.40 -8.93 -2.58
N MET A 164 -11.57 -8.02 -3.08
CA MET A 164 -11.82 -6.58 -3.13
C MET A 164 -12.03 -6.07 -4.56
N LEU A 165 -11.88 -6.94 -5.57
CA LEU A 165 -11.91 -6.54 -6.98
C LEU A 165 -13.24 -5.89 -7.34
N GLY A 166 -14.37 -6.50 -6.92
CA GLY A 166 -15.71 -5.97 -7.18
C GLY A 166 -15.96 -4.61 -6.54
N ALA A 167 -15.44 -4.39 -5.32
CA ALA A 167 -15.59 -3.11 -4.63
C ALA A 167 -14.83 -1.98 -5.34
N VAL A 168 -13.61 -2.24 -5.80
CA VAL A 168 -12.82 -1.24 -6.54
C VAL A 168 -13.41 -1.02 -7.93
N ALA A 169 -13.93 -2.06 -8.59
CA ALA A 169 -14.60 -1.96 -9.88
C ALA A 169 -15.85 -1.05 -9.84
N ALA A 170 -16.61 -1.11 -8.73
CA ALA A 170 -17.81 -0.30 -8.53
C ALA A 170 -17.50 1.12 -7.98
N PHE A 171 -16.26 1.40 -7.59
CA PHE A 171 -15.88 2.66 -7.00
C PHE A 171 -15.78 3.77 -8.06
N PRO A 172 -16.57 4.87 -7.95
CA PRO A 172 -16.60 5.92 -8.97
C PRO A 172 -15.43 6.90 -8.87
N GLY A 173 -14.71 6.92 -7.75
CA GLY A 173 -13.63 7.84 -7.49
C GLY A 173 -12.32 7.45 -8.20
N PRO A 174 -11.36 8.37 -8.30
CA PRO A 174 -10.08 8.11 -8.94
C PRO A 174 -9.25 7.08 -8.16
N VAL A 175 -8.63 6.16 -8.91
CA VAL A 175 -7.69 5.18 -8.37
C VAL A 175 -6.36 5.28 -9.13
N GLU A 176 -5.26 5.43 -8.41
CA GLU A 176 -3.89 5.32 -8.92
C GLU A 176 -3.31 3.97 -8.49
N ILE A 177 -2.93 3.15 -9.45
CA ILE A 177 -2.31 1.84 -9.20
C ILE A 177 -0.85 1.94 -9.63
N VAL A 178 0.08 1.59 -8.74
CA VAL A 178 1.50 1.59 -9.05
C VAL A 178 2.13 0.28 -8.57
N VAL A 179 2.92 -0.34 -9.45
CA VAL A 179 3.62 -1.58 -9.14
C VAL A 179 5.04 -1.56 -9.70
N GLY A 180 5.98 -2.16 -9.01
CA GLY A 180 7.30 -2.45 -9.54
C GLY A 180 7.23 -3.61 -10.55
N ALA A 181 7.85 -3.47 -11.71
CA ALA A 181 7.91 -4.55 -12.71
C ALA A 181 8.65 -5.80 -12.17
N GLY A 182 9.52 -5.61 -11.17
CA GLY A 182 10.25 -6.66 -10.47
C GLY A 182 9.56 -7.16 -9.18
N ASP A 183 8.33 -6.74 -8.89
CA ASP A 183 7.61 -7.16 -7.69
C ASP A 183 7.25 -8.66 -7.76
N ARG A 184 7.83 -9.45 -6.83
CA ARG A 184 7.62 -10.90 -6.72
C ARG A 184 6.64 -11.26 -5.63
N VAL A 185 6.25 -10.32 -4.78
CA VAL A 185 5.27 -10.50 -3.69
C VAL A 185 3.86 -10.29 -4.24
N CYS A 186 3.64 -9.13 -4.89
CA CYS A 186 2.40 -8.80 -5.59
C CYS A 186 2.71 -8.53 -7.07
N PRO A 187 2.80 -9.57 -7.92
CA PRO A 187 3.24 -9.41 -9.31
C PRO A 187 2.37 -8.47 -10.14
N PRO A 188 2.94 -7.80 -11.18
CA PRO A 188 2.22 -6.86 -12.04
C PRO A 188 0.91 -7.38 -12.63
N LEU A 189 0.80 -8.70 -12.88
CA LEU A 189 -0.43 -9.32 -13.37
C LEU A 189 -1.65 -9.03 -12.48
N LEU A 190 -1.48 -8.97 -11.14
CA LEU A 190 -2.57 -8.66 -10.22
C LEU A 190 -3.06 -7.21 -10.39
N HIS A 191 -2.13 -6.30 -10.63
CA HIS A 191 -2.39 -4.88 -10.82
C HIS A 191 -3.04 -4.57 -12.18
N ARG A 192 -2.65 -5.30 -13.23
CA ARG A 192 -3.31 -5.23 -14.54
C ARG A 192 -4.77 -5.66 -14.44
N ARG A 193 -5.05 -6.79 -13.76
CA ARG A 193 -6.43 -7.26 -13.52
C ARG A 193 -7.24 -6.24 -12.71
N LEU A 194 -6.62 -5.61 -11.72
CA LEU A 194 -7.28 -4.56 -10.93
C LEU A 194 -7.61 -3.34 -11.80
N ALA A 195 -6.67 -2.91 -12.66
CA ALA A 195 -6.88 -1.79 -13.57
C ALA A 195 -7.92 -2.09 -14.65
N GLU A 196 -7.93 -3.31 -15.18
CA GLU A 196 -8.94 -3.76 -16.14
C GLU A 196 -10.36 -3.77 -15.54
N ALA A 197 -10.48 -4.13 -14.27
CA ALA A 197 -11.77 -4.17 -13.56
C ALA A 197 -12.26 -2.80 -13.10
N ALA A 198 -11.38 -1.81 -12.92
CA ALA A 198 -11.70 -0.51 -12.36
C ALA A 198 -11.59 0.61 -13.41
N PRO A 199 -12.71 1.05 -14.04
CA PRO A 199 -12.69 2.02 -15.15
C PRO A 199 -12.06 3.37 -14.79
N ALA A 200 -12.11 3.74 -13.50
CA ALA A 200 -11.50 4.97 -12.99
C ALA A 200 -10.03 4.80 -12.56
N ALA A 201 -9.41 3.65 -12.83
CA ALA A 201 -8.02 3.42 -12.44
C ALA A 201 -7.02 3.86 -13.51
N ALA A 202 -5.87 4.35 -13.05
CA ALA A 202 -4.66 4.54 -13.84
C ALA A 202 -3.57 3.62 -13.31
N LEU A 203 -2.90 2.86 -14.19
CA LEU A 203 -1.84 1.92 -13.84
C LEU A 203 -0.49 2.45 -14.29
N ALA A 204 0.51 2.37 -13.41
CA ALA A 204 1.92 2.58 -13.73
C ALA A 204 2.75 1.37 -13.27
N GLU A 205 3.49 0.77 -14.21
CA GLU A 205 4.48 -0.29 -13.95
C GLU A 205 5.88 0.30 -14.01
N LEU A 206 6.66 0.14 -12.95
CA LEU A 206 7.95 0.79 -12.79
C LEU A 206 9.11 -0.19 -13.09
N PRO A 207 9.86 0.00 -14.20
CA PRO A 207 10.99 -0.86 -14.53
C PRO A 207 12.07 -0.85 -13.45
N GLY A 208 12.61 -2.03 -13.10
CA GLY A 208 13.69 -2.19 -12.14
C GLY A 208 13.32 -1.85 -10.68
N VAL A 209 12.03 -1.79 -10.35
CA VAL A 209 11.50 -1.55 -9.00
C VAL A 209 10.85 -2.82 -8.48
N GLY A 210 11.03 -3.12 -7.20
CA GLY A 210 10.42 -4.26 -6.51
C GLY A 210 9.15 -3.89 -5.75
N HIS A 211 8.93 -4.62 -4.64
CA HIS A 211 7.71 -4.53 -3.84
C HIS A 211 7.63 -3.27 -2.97
N LEU A 212 8.75 -2.84 -2.38
CA LEU A 212 8.79 -1.67 -1.48
C LEU A 212 8.94 -0.37 -2.29
N LEU A 213 8.11 -0.20 -3.32
CA LEU A 213 8.23 0.86 -4.32
C LEU A 213 8.23 2.29 -3.74
N THR A 214 7.60 2.52 -2.59
CA THR A 214 7.62 3.85 -1.95
C THR A 214 8.98 4.21 -1.36
N MET A 215 9.80 3.21 -1.04
CA MET A 215 11.19 3.38 -0.62
C MET A 215 12.15 3.31 -1.82
N GLU A 216 11.87 2.44 -2.81
CA GLU A 216 12.73 2.23 -3.99
C GLU A 216 12.58 3.36 -5.03
N ALA A 217 11.37 3.89 -5.20
CA ALA A 217 11.02 4.89 -6.20
C ALA A 217 10.07 5.96 -5.62
N PRO A 218 10.48 6.69 -4.55
CA PRO A 218 9.60 7.64 -3.86
C PRO A 218 9.09 8.77 -4.77
N GLN A 219 9.85 9.13 -5.81
CA GLN A 219 9.42 10.12 -6.80
C GLN A 219 8.22 9.63 -7.61
N ALA A 220 8.19 8.35 -8.00
CA ALA A 220 7.07 7.76 -8.72
C ALA A 220 5.83 7.65 -7.84
N ALA A 221 5.99 7.28 -6.57
CA ALA A 221 4.91 7.28 -5.57
C ALA A 221 4.36 8.70 -5.36
N THR A 222 5.23 9.71 -5.24
CA THR A 222 4.84 11.13 -5.14
C THR A 222 4.03 11.56 -6.36
N ALA A 223 4.51 11.26 -7.58
CA ALA A 223 3.82 11.63 -8.81
C ALA A 223 2.42 10.99 -8.92
N ALA A 224 2.25 9.73 -8.45
CA ALA A 224 0.94 9.09 -8.37
C ALA A 224 0.00 9.82 -7.40
N LEU A 225 0.49 10.22 -6.24
CA LEU A 225 -0.30 10.99 -5.26
C LEU A 225 -0.66 12.39 -5.79
N GLU A 226 0.24 13.05 -6.52
CA GLU A 226 -0.06 14.34 -7.17
C GLU A 226 -1.15 14.19 -8.24
N ARG A 227 -1.10 13.12 -9.06
CA ARG A 227 -2.17 12.81 -10.02
C ARG A 227 -3.49 12.52 -9.32
N LEU A 228 -3.46 11.76 -8.21
CA LEU A 228 -4.64 11.49 -7.40
C LEU A 228 -5.26 12.79 -6.90
N ALA A 229 -4.47 13.72 -6.33
CA ALA A 229 -4.96 15.02 -5.89
C ALA A 229 -5.63 15.81 -7.02
N ALA A 230 -5.02 15.85 -8.21
CA ALA A 230 -5.55 16.55 -9.37
C ALA A 230 -6.87 15.94 -9.89
N ARG A 231 -7.07 14.64 -9.69
CA ARG A 231 -8.29 13.92 -10.10
C ARG A 231 -9.42 14.07 -9.07
N ILE A 232 -9.07 14.16 -7.77
CA ILE A 232 -10.05 14.45 -6.70
C ILE A 232 -10.53 15.91 -6.78
N ASP A 233 -9.61 16.84 -6.99
CA ASP A 233 -9.91 18.27 -7.14
C ASP A 233 -9.42 18.79 -8.50
N PRO A 234 -10.23 18.64 -9.57
CA PRO A 234 -9.84 19.10 -10.91
C PRO A 234 -9.56 20.60 -11.01
N LEU A 235 -10.05 21.41 -10.06
CA LEU A 235 -9.80 22.85 -10.05
C LEU A 235 -8.38 23.19 -9.56
N SER A 236 -7.75 22.28 -8.83
CA SER A 236 -6.38 22.45 -8.30
C SER A 236 -5.29 21.86 -9.21
N ALA A 237 -5.63 21.39 -10.41
CA ALA A 237 -4.66 20.83 -11.36
C ALA A 237 -3.63 21.89 -11.81
N PRO A 238 -2.32 21.59 -11.83
CA PRO A 238 -1.31 22.53 -12.30
C PRO A 238 -1.53 22.89 -13.78
N GLY A 239 -1.45 24.18 -14.11
CA GLY A 239 -1.51 24.68 -15.49
C GLY A 239 -2.88 25.15 -15.99
N ARG A 240 -3.90 25.20 -15.16
CA ARG A 240 -5.19 25.78 -15.57
C ARG A 240 -5.16 27.31 -15.37
N PRO A 241 -5.51 28.12 -16.40
CA PRO A 241 -5.59 29.58 -16.25
C PRO A 241 -6.66 29.91 -15.21
N VAL A 242 -6.31 30.73 -14.24
CA VAL A 242 -7.25 31.33 -13.29
C VAL A 242 -8.25 32.13 -14.11
N ARG A 243 -9.49 31.66 -14.18
CA ARG A 243 -10.59 32.50 -14.71
C ARG A 243 -10.76 33.71 -13.76
N ARG A 244 -10.41 34.91 -14.24
CA ARG A 244 -10.75 36.16 -13.59
C ARG A 244 -12.22 36.44 -13.77
#